data_60adb21afc57d664072146f5652bd386
#
_entry.id   60adb21afc57d664072146f5652bd386
#
_cell.length_a   1.000
_cell.length_b   1.000
_cell.length_c   1.000
_cell.angle_alpha   90.00
_cell.angle_beta   90.00
_cell.angle_gamma   90.00
#
_symmetry.space_group_name_H-M   'P 1'
#
loop_
_entity.id
_entity.type
_entity.pdbx_description
1 polymer ?
#
loop_
_entity_poly.entity_id
_entity_poly.type
_entity_poly.pdbx_seq_one_letter_code
_entity_poly.pdbx_strand_id
1 'polypeptide(L)'
;AGIRLAELGKQQAEVGVKLTRQQARFIALGQYLDLYKIDNRIKVYEKNIELTSQLIADIKAKQTQGMALKNDITRYELQMESLKLGLTSLHNNRSILNHQLLNTLGMNQEDKGEQEMQIIPDATIADKAYAKDGEAYWQTASTMNSPLLEQSSNAIRIAEQKEKIAKSDLLP
;
A
#
# COMPACT_ATOMS: atom_id res chain seq x y z
N ALA A 1 14.29 -19.76 38.98
CA ALA A 1 12.93 -19.49 38.43
C ALA A 1 12.89 -18.10 37.76
N GLY A 2 13.33 -17.02 38.42
CA GLY A 2 13.27 -15.65 37.89
C GLY A 2 14.05 -15.40 36.60
N ILE A 3 15.26 -15.95 36.47
CA ILE A 3 16.10 -15.79 35.27
C ILE A 3 15.39 -16.33 34.02
N ARG A 4 14.72 -17.49 34.13
CA ARG A 4 14.00 -18.09 33.02
C ARG A 4 12.78 -17.26 32.60
N LEU A 5 12.07 -16.64 33.56
CA LEU A 5 10.98 -15.73 33.26
C LEU A 5 11.48 -14.46 32.55
N ALA A 6 12.62 -13.91 32.97
CA ALA A 6 13.22 -12.74 32.31
C ALA A 6 13.66 -13.07 30.87
N GLU A 7 14.21 -14.26 30.62
CA GLU A 7 14.61 -14.72 29.30
C GLU A 7 13.41 -14.90 28.36
N LEU A 8 12.30 -15.47 28.86
CA LEU A 8 11.04 -15.54 28.11
C LEU A 8 10.46 -14.15 27.82
N GLY A 9 10.60 -13.22 28.75
CA GLY A 9 10.20 -11.81 28.54
C GLY A 9 11.02 -11.15 27.45
N LYS A 10 12.35 -11.40 27.39
CA LYS A 10 13.22 -10.93 26.31
C LYS A 10 12.79 -11.51 24.95
N GLN A 11 12.57 -12.82 24.88
CA GLN A 11 12.08 -13.47 23.65
C GLN A 11 10.75 -12.89 23.20
N GLN A 12 9.83 -12.63 24.11
CA GLN A 12 8.53 -11.98 23.80
C GLN A 12 8.73 -10.59 23.18
N ALA A 13 9.65 -9.78 23.72
CA ALA A 13 9.96 -8.46 23.17
C ALA A 13 10.59 -8.55 21.78
N GLU A 14 11.51 -9.49 21.54
CA GLU A 14 12.13 -9.73 20.23
C GLU A 14 11.10 -10.14 19.17
N VAL A 15 10.15 -11.01 19.53
CA VAL A 15 9.03 -11.38 18.64
C VAL A 15 8.13 -10.18 18.37
N GLY A 16 7.87 -9.33 19.38
CA GLY A 16 7.13 -8.07 19.20
C GLY A 16 7.78 -7.15 18.16
N VAL A 17 9.11 -7.02 18.19
CA VAL A 17 9.87 -6.25 17.18
C VAL A 17 9.73 -6.86 15.78
N LYS A 18 9.80 -8.20 15.65
CA LYS A 18 9.59 -8.88 14.35
C LYS A 18 8.19 -8.59 13.80
N LEU A 19 7.16 -8.69 14.65
CA LEU A 19 5.76 -8.44 14.27
C LEU A 19 5.56 -6.99 13.82
N THR A 20 6.04 -6.02 14.59
CA THR A 20 5.96 -4.60 14.25
C THR A 20 6.65 -4.30 12.92
N ARG A 21 7.84 -4.88 12.70
CA ARG A 21 8.58 -4.73 11.44
C ARG A 21 7.82 -5.33 10.25
N GLN A 22 7.17 -6.48 10.43
CA GLN A 22 6.35 -7.09 9.38
C GLN A 22 5.13 -6.24 9.06
N GLN A 23 4.44 -5.70 10.08
CA GLN A 23 3.32 -4.79 9.90
C GLN A 23 3.71 -3.50 9.18
N ALA A 24 4.83 -2.88 9.58
CA ALA A 24 5.34 -1.68 8.91
C ALA A 24 5.66 -1.93 7.43
N ARG A 25 6.30 -3.06 7.11
CA ARG A 25 6.56 -3.45 5.71
C ARG A 25 5.29 -3.66 4.92
N PHE A 26 4.28 -4.31 5.50
CA PHE A 26 3.00 -4.55 4.85
C PHE A 26 2.26 -3.24 4.54
N ILE A 27 2.24 -2.30 5.51
CA ILE A 27 1.64 -0.98 5.33
C ILE A 27 2.38 -0.20 4.23
N ALA A 28 3.72 -0.14 4.29
CA ALA A 28 4.51 0.56 3.28
C ALA A 28 4.32 -0.02 1.87
N LEU A 29 4.26 -1.35 1.74
CA LEU A 29 3.98 -2.00 0.47
C LEU A 29 2.57 -1.68 -0.05
N GLY A 30 1.56 -1.68 0.82
CA GLY A 30 0.20 -1.28 0.46
C GLY A 30 0.15 0.16 -0.08
N GLN A 31 0.76 1.11 0.63
CA GLN A 31 0.84 2.52 0.21
C GLN A 31 1.61 2.68 -1.12
N TYR A 32 2.69 1.94 -1.32
CA TYR A 32 3.43 1.92 -2.58
C TYR A 32 2.56 1.44 -3.75
N LEU A 33 1.81 0.35 -3.56
CA LEU A 33 0.90 -0.18 -4.58
C LEU A 33 -0.26 0.78 -4.88
N ASP A 34 -0.75 1.50 -3.88
CA ASP A 34 -1.79 2.51 -4.07
C ASP A 34 -1.27 3.72 -4.85
N LEU A 35 -0.04 4.16 -4.61
CA LEU A 35 0.64 5.16 -5.44
C LEU A 35 0.78 4.67 -6.89
N TYR A 36 1.22 3.44 -7.09
CA TYR A 36 1.33 2.84 -8.43
C TYR A 36 -0.01 2.84 -9.18
N LYS A 37 -1.10 2.47 -8.50
CA LYS A 37 -2.45 2.51 -9.08
C LYS A 37 -2.87 3.93 -9.47
N ILE A 38 -2.61 4.91 -8.62
CA ILE A 38 -2.95 6.31 -8.91
C ILE A 38 -2.14 6.84 -10.09
N ASP A 39 -0.84 6.58 -10.17
CA ASP A 39 0.00 6.98 -11.30
C ASP A 39 -0.49 6.41 -12.64
N ASN A 40 -0.94 5.15 -12.63
CA ASN A 40 -1.55 4.56 -13.82
C ASN A 40 -2.91 5.19 -14.17
N ARG A 41 -3.73 5.53 -13.17
CA ARG A 41 -4.99 6.24 -13.38
C ARG A 41 -4.76 7.63 -13.97
N ILE A 42 -3.77 8.37 -13.48
CA ILE A 42 -3.38 9.68 -14.02
C ILE A 42 -3.05 9.56 -15.51
N LYS A 43 -2.19 8.62 -15.90
CA LYS A 43 -1.84 8.36 -17.31
C LYS A 43 -3.06 8.08 -18.18
N VAL A 44 -4.03 7.30 -17.66
CA VAL A 44 -5.28 7.02 -18.38
C VAL A 44 -6.12 8.29 -18.56
N TYR A 45 -6.23 9.13 -17.53
CA TYR A 45 -6.97 10.39 -17.62
C TYR A 45 -6.31 11.37 -18.59
N GLU A 46 -4.99 11.52 -18.54
CA GLU A 46 -4.23 12.35 -19.47
C GLU A 46 -4.45 11.90 -20.92
N LYS A 47 -4.39 10.57 -21.16
CA LYS A 47 -4.65 10.03 -22.50
C LYS A 47 -6.09 10.25 -22.97
N ASN A 48 -7.07 10.12 -22.08
CA ASN A 48 -8.46 10.41 -22.40
C ASN A 48 -8.70 11.90 -22.71
N ILE A 49 -8.02 12.81 -21.99
CA ILE A 49 -8.09 14.25 -22.28
C ILE A 49 -7.49 14.54 -23.66
N GLU A 50 -6.34 13.95 -23.99
CA GLU A 50 -5.72 14.07 -25.31
C GLU A 50 -6.67 13.61 -26.42
N LEU A 51 -7.23 12.40 -26.31
CA LEU A 51 -8.15 11.82 -27.28
C LEU A 51 -9.43 12.67 -27.43
N THR A 52 -9.98 13.15 -26.31
CA THR A 52 -11.17 14.02 -26.33
C THR A 52 -10.85 15.36 -26.98
N SER A 53 -9.67 15.92 -26.77
CA SER A 53 -9.21 17.14 -27.43
C SER A 53 -9.12 16.97 -28.95
N GLN A 54 -8.55 15.86 -29.42
CA GLN A 54 -8.50 15.53 -30.84
C GLN A 54 -9.90 15.38 -31.44
N LEU A 55 -10.79 14.69 -30.74
CA LEU A 55 -12.20 14.53 -31.16
C LEU A 55 -12.92 15.87 -31.28
N ILE A 56 -12.71 16.78 -30.30
CA ILE A 56 -13.29 18.14 -30.37
C ILE A 56 -12.78 18.90 -31.61
N ALA A 57 -11.49 18.80 -31.91
CA ALA A 57 -10.91 19.43 -33.11
C ALA A 57 -11.52 18.88 -34.39
N ASP A 58 -11.70 17.57 -34.49
CA ASP A 58 -12.34 16.93 -35.66
C ASP A 58 -13.81 17.35 -35.82
N ILE A 59 -14.58 17.43 -34.71
CA ILE A 59 -15.98 17.84 -34.75
C ILE A 59 -16.08 19.33 -35.15
N LYS A 60 -15.19 20.19 -34.64
CA LYS A 60 -15.10 21.61 -35.04
C LYS A 60 -14.84 21.75 -36.54
N ALA A 61 -13.93 20.96 -37.11
CA ALA A 61 -13.64 20.93 -38.54
C ALA A 61 -14.86 20.47 -39.36
N LYS A 62 -15.64 19.46 -38.91
CA LYS A 62 -16.88 19.01 -39.52
C LYS A 62 -18.00 20.06 -39.40
N GLN A 63 -18.07 20.79 -38.29
CA GLN A 63 -19.05 21.86 -38.11
C GLN A 63 -18.86 22.99 -39.11
N THR A 64 -17.62 23.38 -39.43
CA THR A 64 -17.35 24.41 -40.46
C THR A 64 -17.86 24.01 -41.85
N GLN A 65 -18.00 22.69 -42.08
CA GLN A 65 -18.53 22.12 -43.31
C GLN A 65 -20.05 21.83 -43.25
N GLY A 66 -20.72 22.21 -42.15
CA GLY A 66 -22.14 21.96 -41.95
C GLY A 66 -22.49 20.51 -41.60
N MET A 67 -21.52 19.65 -41.28
CA MET A 67 -21.72 18.23 -41.02
C MET A 67 -21.79 17.85 -39.52
N ALA A 68 -21.70 18.82 -38.62
CA ALA A 68 -21.84 18.61 -37.17
C ALA A 68 -22.58 19.76 -36.49
N LEU A 69 -23.26 19.48 -35.38
CA LEU A 69 -24.03 20.46 -34.63
C LEU A 69 -23.16 21.12 -33.54
N LYS A 70 -23.45 22.38 -33.24
CA LYS A 70 -22.77 23.12 -32.15
C LYS A 70 -22.95 22.42 -30.78
N ASN A 71 -24.09 21.79 -30.56
CA ASN A 71 -24.35 21.06 -29.30
C ASN A 71 -23.41 19.86 -29.09
N ASP A 72 -22.96 19.22 -30.16
CA ASP A 72 -22.02 18.10 -30.05
C ASP A 72 -20.68 18.58 -29.51
N ILE A 73 -20.19 19.74 -29.98
CA ILE A 73 -18.96 20.35 -29.48
C ILE A 73 -19.06 20.66 -28.00
N THR A 74 -20.15 21.36 -27.60
CA THR A 74 -20.37 21.73 -26.19
C THR A 74 -20.42 20.51 -25.27
N ARG A 75 -21.03 19.41 -25.73
CA ARG A 75 -21.09 18.16 -24.95
C ARG A 75 -19.72 17.56 -24.72
N TYR A 76 -18.84 17.51 -25.72
CA TYR A 76 -17.49 16.99 -25.56
C TYR A 76 -16.58 17.95 -24.80
N GLU A 77 -16.78 19.26 -24.91
CA GLU A 77 -16.07 20.25 -24.08
C GLU A 77 -16.42 20.08 -22.60
N LEU A 78 -17.69 19.86 -22.24
CA LEU A 78 -18.11 19.56 -20.87
C LEU A 78 -17.51 18.23 -20.37
N GLN A 79 -17.46 17.21 -21.23
CA GLN A 79 -16.81 15.95 -20.89
C GLN A 79 -15.30 16.13 -20.60
N MET A 80 -14.62 16.94 -21.43
CA MET A 80 -13.20 17.26 -21.23
C MET A 80 -12.97 17.99 -19.90
N GLU A 81 -13.80 18.97 -19.55
CA GLU A 81 -13.69 19.65 -18.26
C GLU A 81 -13.94 18.70 -17.07
N SER A 82 -14.87 17.77 -17.19
CA SER A 82 -15.08 16.72 -16.19
C SER A 82 -13.84 15.83 -16.02
N LEU A 83 -13.17 15.46 -17.12
CA LEU A 83 -11.91 14.70 -17.08
C LEU A 83 -10.79 15.49 -16.39
N LYS A 84 -10.67 16.78 -16.68
CA LYS A 84 -9.66 17.66 -16.04
C LYS A 84 -9.89 17.78 -14.54
N LEU A 85 -11.15 17.94 -14.10
CA LEU A 85 -11.50 17.95 -12.67
C LEU A 85 -11.13 16.62 -12.00
N GLY A 86 -11.43 15.49 -12.66
CA GLY A 86 -11.03 14.16 -12.19
C GLY A 86 -9.51 14.02 -12.10
N LEU A 87 -8.76 14.53 -13.07
CA LEU A 87 -7.30 14.52 -13.07
C LEU A 87 -6.73 15.35 -11.89
N THR A 88 -7.27 16.54 -11.65
CA THR A 88 -6.88 17.37 -10.49
C THR A 88 -7.10 16.64 -9.17
N SER A 89 -8.24 15.97 -9.01
CA SER A 89 -8.53 15.16 -7.83
C SER A 89 -7.53 14.01 -7.66
N LEU A 90 -7.14 13.36 -8.76
CA LEU A 90 -6.13 12.29 -8.72
C LEU A 90 -4.76 12.80 -8.32
N HIS A 91 -4.33 13.98 -8.80
CA HIS A 91 -3.06 14.59 -8.38
C HIS A 91 -3.07 14.94 -6.88
N ASN A 92 -4.17 15.49 -6.36
CA ASN A 92 -4.31 15.75 -4.93
C ASN A 92 -4.22 14.46 -4.10
N ASN A 93 -4.92 13.41 -4.51
CA ASN A 93 -4.87 12.12 -3.85
C ASN A 93 -3.46 11.50 -3.91
N ARG A 94 -2.77 11.64 -5.05
CA ARG A 94 -1.38 11.21 -5.21
C ARG A 94 -0.46 11.88 -4.21
N SER A 95 -0.59 13.21 -4.06
CA SER A 95 0.20 13.97 -3.09
C SER A 95 -0.03 13.47 -1.66
N ILE A 96 -1.29 13.26 -1.26
CA ILE A 96 -1.62 12.72 0.07
C ILE A 96 -0.97 11.34 0.29
N LEU A 97 -1.10 10.43 -0.67
CA LEU A 97 -0.50 9.09 -0.55
C LEU A 97 1.03 9.13 -0.54
N ASN A 98 1.64 10.05 -1.30
CA ASN A 98 3.08 10.28 -1.26
C ASN A 98 3.55 10.70 0.13
N HIS A 99 2.87 11.65 0.76
CA HIS A 99 3.16 12.07 2.13
C HIS A 99 2.97 10.93 3.14
N GLN A 100 1.93 10.14 3.01
CA GLN A 100 1.68 8.99 3.88
C GLN A 100 2.80 7.96 3.78
N LEU A 101 3.26 7.64 2.57
CA LEU A 101 4.36 6.71 2.35
C LEU A 101 5.68 7.24 2.92
N LEU A 102 6.02 8.51 2.67
CA LEU A 102 7.22 9.14 3.22
C LEU A 102 7.23 9.11 4.76
N ASN A 103 6.09 9.42 5.39
CA ASN A 103 5.95 9.32 6.85
C ASN A 103 6.12 7.87 7.36
N THR A 104 5.55 6.89 6.67
CA THR A 104 5.71 5.47 7.04
C THR A 104 7.16 5.01 6.92
N LEU A 105 7.91 5.56 5.96
CA LEU A 105 9.33 5.27 5.77
C LEU A 105 10.25 6.06 6.71
N GLY A 106 9.69 6.97 7.53
CA GLY A 106 10.49 7.84 8.41
C GLY A 106 11.29 8.90 7.68
N MET A 107 10.92 9.22 6.45
CA MET A 107 11.56 10.27 5.64
C MET A 107 10.86 11.60 5.94
N ASN A 108 11.32 12.30 6.98
CA ASN A 108 10.78 13.60 7.36
C ASN A 108 11.08 14.67 6.30
N GLN A 109 10.08 15.49 6.02
CA GLN A 109 10.13 16.54 5.00
C GLN A 109 10.92 17.80 5.41
N GLU A 110 11.37 17.91 6.65
CA GLU A 110 11.96 19.15 7.17
C GLU A 110 13.24 19.59 6.45
N ASP A 111 13.95 18.69 5.75
CA ASP A 111 15.25 18.99 5.14
C ASP A 111 15.31 18.99 3.61
N LYS A 112 14.27 18.56 2.91
CA LYS A 112 14.35 18.42 1.44
C LYS A 112 12.96 18.65 0.85
N GLY A 113 12.68 19.84 0.33
CA GLY A 113 11.47 20.23 -0.41
C GLY A 113 10.51 19.10 -0.84
N GLU A 114 9.41 19.35 -1.48
CA GLU A 114 8.44 18.33 -1.93
C GLU A 114 9.15 17.21 -2.71
N GLN A 115 9.60 16.15 -2.00
CA GLN A 115 10.12 14.94 -2.65
C GLN A 115 8.94 14.13 -3.17
N GLU A 116 8.73 14.17 -4.47
CA GLU A 116 7.84 13.21 -5.12
C GLU A 116 8.55 11.88 -5.30
N MET A 117 8.01 10.82 -4.70
CA MET A 117 8.49 9.46 -4.98
C MET A 117 8.12 9.05 -6.40
N GLN A 118 9.13 8.76 -7.21
CA GLN A 118 8.92 8.13 -8.51
C GLN A 118 8.72 6.63 -8.32
N ILE A 119 7.55 6.15 -8.71
CA ILE A 119 7.25 4.72 -8.71
C ILE A 119 7.81 4.13 -10.01
N ILE A 120 8.87 3.35 -9.88
CA ILE A 120 9.42 2.58 -11.00
C ILE A 120 8.75 1.21 -10.98
N PRO A 121 7.91 0.88 -11.97
CA PRO A 121 7.31 -0.45 -12.04
C PRO A 121 8.40 -1.49 -12.30
N ASP A 122 8.58 -2.40 -11.36
CA ASP A 122 9.40 -3.58 -11.59
C ASP A 122 8.60 -4.59 -12.42
N ALA A 123 8.99 -4.79 -13.68
CA ALA A 123 8.36 -5.77 -14.58
C ALA A 123 8.36 -7.19 -13.98
N THR A 124 9.29 -7.47 -13.06
CA THR A 124 9.39 -8.78 -12.39
C THR A 124 8.33 -9.00 -11.31
N ILE A 125 7.62 -7.96 -10.87
CA ILE A 125 6.53 -8.09 -9.86
C ILE A 125 5.41 -8.96 -10.43
N ALA A 126 5.03 -8.77 -11.68
CA ALA A 126 3.99 -9.56 -12.33
C ALA A 126 4.37 -11.04 -12.47
N ASP A 127 5.63 -11.32 -12.78
CA ASP A 127 6.13 -12.69 -12.95
C ASP A 127 6.29 -13.44 -11.62
N LYS A 128 6.57 -12.73 -10.54
CA LYS A 128 6.69 -13.30 -9.17
C LYS A 128 5.36 -13.44 -8.45
N ALA A 129 4.31 -12.72 -8.88
CA ALA A 129 3.00 -12.76 -8.24
C ALA A 129 2.29 -14.11 -8.37
N TYR A 130 2.68 -14.92 -9.35
CA TYR A 130 2.18 -16.28 -9.52
C TYR A 130 3.23 -17.29 -9.05
N ALA A 131 3.42 -17.36 -7.74
CA ALA A 131 4.24 -18.41 -7.16
C ALA A 131 3.68 -19.77 -7.60
N LYS A 132 4.54 -20.63 -8.15
CA LYS A 132 4.19 -21.99 -8.58
C LYS A 132 3.81 -22.92 -7.42
N ASP A 133 3.97 -22.43 -6.20
CA ASP A 133 3.72 -23.18 -4.98
C ASP A 133 2.22 -23.15 -4.66
N GLY A 134 1.63 -24.31 -4.44
CA GLY A 134 0.21 -24.47 -4.16
C GLY A 134 -0.19 -23.89 -2.77
N GLU A 135 -1.50 -23.77 -2.54
CA GLU A 135 -2.08 -23.23 -1.30
C GLU A 135 -1.53 -23.94 -0.04
N ALA A 136 -1.35 -25.25 -0.08
CA ALA A 136 -0.82 -26.04 1.04
C ALA A 136 0.61 -25.61 1.46
N TYR A 137 1.45 -25.25 0.49
CA TYR A 137 2.79 -24.71 0.78
C TYR A 137 2.68 -23.40 1.55
N TRP A 138 1.86 -22.46 1.08
CA TRP A 138 1.70 -21.15 1.72
C TRP A 138 1.04 -21.25 3.09
N GLN A 139 0.08 -22.15 3.29
CA GLN A 139 -0.51 -22.44 4.61
C GLN A 139 0.56 -22.94 5.59
N THR A 140 1.37 -23.90 5.17
CA THR A 140 2.46 -24.43 6.02
C THR A 140 3.51 -23.37 6.30
N ALA A 141 3.99 -22.64 5.29
CA ALA A 141 4.98 -21.58 5.44
C ALA A 141 4.49 -20.45 6.35
N SER A 142 3.21 -20.05 6.24
CA SER A 142 2.62 -19.02 7.10
C SER A 142 2.52 -19.46 8.55
N THR A 143 2.15 -20.72 8.80
CA THR A 143 2.05 -21.28 10.14
C THR A 143 3.42 -21.40 10.81
N MET A 144 4.44 -21.85 10.08
CA MET A 144 5.79 -22.02 10.61
C MET A 144 6.52 -20.69 10.88
N ASN A 145 6.25 -19.65 10.08
CA ASN A 145 6.98 -18.39 10.13
C ASN A 145 6.15 -17.20 10.67
N SER A 146 5.00 -17.46 11.29
CA SER A 146 4.14 -16.41 11.82
C SER A 146 4.66 -15.85 13.16
N PRO A 147 5.10 -14.58 13.23
CA PRO A 147 5.50 -13.97 14.49
C PRO A 147 4.31 -13.88 15.49
N LEU A 148 3.08 -13.83 14.99
CA LEU A 148 1.88 -13.81 15.84
C LEU A 148 1.69 -15.14 16.58
N LEU A 149 1.91 -16.28 15.90
CA LEU A 149 1.86 -17.60 16.52
C LEU A 149 3.03 -17.80 17.50
N GLU A 150 4.24 -17.33 17.13
CA GLU A 150 5.40 -17.33 18.03
C GLU A 150 5.13 -16.51 19.29
N GLN A 151 4.51 -15.32 19.16
CA GLN A 151 4.10 -14.48 20.28
C GLN A 151 3.11 -15.18 21.21
N SER A 152 2.09 -15.82 20.63
CA SER A 152 1.08 -16.57 21.39
C SER A 152 1.70 -17.77 22.14
N SER A 153 2.58 -18.51 21.48
CA SER A 153 3.30 -19.63 22.10
C SER A 153 4.19 -19.15 23.26
N ASN A 154 4.90 -18.06 23.10
CA ASN A 154 5.71 -17.48 24.18
C ASN A 154 4.84 -16.97 25.35
N ALA A 155 3.68 -16.41 25.08
CA ALA A 155 2.74 -16.01 26.12
C ALA A 155 2.27 -17.20 26.97
N ILE A 156 1.97 -18.34 26.34
CA ILE A 156 1.63 -19.60 27.05
C ILE A 156 2.81 -20.04 27.92
N ARG A 157 4.03 -20.09 27.38
CA ARG A 157 5.23 -20.49 28.13
C ARG A 157 5.52 -19.56 29.33
N ILE A 158 5.24 -18.26 29.18
CA ILE A 158 5.34 -17.30 30.29
C ILE A 158 4.30 -17.60 31.37
N ALA A 159 3.05 -17.89 30.99
CA ALA A 159 1.99 -18.25 31.92
C ALA A 159 2.30 -19.54 32.70
N GLU A 160 2.76 -20.59 32.02
CA GLU A 160 3.21 -21.83 32.61
C GLU A 160 4.38 -21.63 33.60
N GLN A 161 5.33 -20.76 33.27
CA GLN A 161 6.45 -20.45 34.14
C GLN A 161 6.01 -19.68 35.39
N LYS A 162 5.06 -18.74 35.25
CA LYS A 162 4.44 -18.02 36.39
C LYS A 162 3.70 -18.99 37.30
N GLU A 163 2.94 -19.94 36.74
CA GLU A 163 2.24 -20.97 37.51
C GLU A 163 3.23 -21.83 38.31
N LYS A 164 4.35 -22.23 37.71
CA LYS A 164 5.41 -23.00 38.40
C LYS A 164 6.03 -22.20 39.56
N ILE A 165 6.24 -20.89 39.37
CA ILE A 165 6.74 -20.01 40.44
C ILE A 165 5.72 -19.95 41.59
N ALA A 166 4.44 -19.67 41.28
CA ALA A 166 3.40 -19.62 42.28
C ALA A 166 3.24 -20.95 43.06
N LYS A 167 3.36 -22.09 42.38
CA LYS A 167 3.34 -23.38 43.05
C LYS A 167 4.57 -23.62 43.94
N SER A 168 5.76 -23.13 43.58
CA SER A 168 6.95 -23.24 44.37
C SER A 168 6.92 -22.38 45.64
N ASP A 169 6.18 -21.27 45.60
CA ASP A 169 6.00 -20.39 46.75
C ASP A 169 4.97 -20.92 47.77
N LEU A 170 4.16 -21.91 47.38
CA LEU A 170 3.19 -22.61 48.24
C LEU A 170 3.78 -23.85 48.92
N LEU A 171 4.96 -24.28 48.56
CA LEU A 171 5.65 -25.42 49.17
C LEU A 171 6.61 -24.90 50.26
N PRO A 172 6.57 -25.49 51.46
CA PRO A 172 7.47 -25.09 52.57
C PRO A 172 8.91 -25.37 52.27
#